data_450258a3c71d33ba3c595f59250a4da3
#
_entry.id   450258a3c71d33ba3c595f59250a4da3
#
_cell.length_a   1.000
_cell.length_b   1.000
_cell.length_c   1.000
_cell.angle_alpha   90.00
_cell.angle_beta   90.00
_cell.angle_gamma   90.00
#
_symmetry.space_group_name_H-M   'P 1'
#
loop_
_entity.id
_entity.type
_entity.pdbx_description
1 polymer ?
#
loop_
_entity_poly.entity_id
_entity_poly.type
_entity_poly.pdbx_seq_one_letter_code
_entity_poly.pdbx_strand_id
1 'polypeptide(L)'
;MNKLKLSGLLLFLAGSFALMGIITAEALYPSGTGYTTFNSEISDLGATKPPNSLIYQPSSRIFNITMLLSGLMTLTATFYQHIYFKKLLFSIPLALFGLGLVGIGIFSGDKVPYHGMFAMLTFLSGGLSAIASSKIASVPFKYIGILFGSVALITWFAAMFVPHIIFSFIGIGGTERWVVYPIVLWITAFGGYLMNTTTNKYQNDKK
;
A
#
# COMPACT_ATOMS: atom_id res chain seq x y z
N MET A 1 -7.72 24.41 -5.99
CA MET A 1 -6.58 23.58 -5.56
C MET A 1 -5.79 23.18 -6.80
N ASN A 2 -4.46 23.31 -6.82
CA ASN A 2 -3.69 22.90 -7.99
C ASN A 2 -3.59 21.37 -8.07
N LYS A 3 -3.25 20.84 -9.27
CA LYS A 3 -3.22 19.40 -9.55
C LYS A 3 -2.26 18.61 -8.63
N LEU A 4 -1.12 19.23 -8.23
CA LEU A 4 -0.16 18.59 -7.32
C LEU A 4 -0.72 18.47 -5.90
N LYS A 5 -1.35 19.51 -5.38
CA LYS A 5 -1.99 19.46 -4.05
C LYS A 5 -3.17 18.50 -4.03
N LEU A 6 -3.93 18.40 -5.13
CA LEU A 6 -5.00 17.40 -5.26
C LEU A 6 -4.43 15.97 -5.25
N SER A 7 -3.34 15.74 -6.00
CA SER A 7 -2.63 14.45 -5.94
C SER A 7 -2.18 14.13 -4.52
N GLY A 8 -1.58 15.10 -3.81
CA GLY A 8 -1.16 14.93 -2.42
C GLY A 8 -2.33 14.57 -1.49
N LEU A 9 -3.46 15.27 -1.61
CA LEU A 9 -4.66 14.99 -0.83
C LEU A 9 -5.17 13.56 -1.10
N LEU A 10 -5.23 13.14 -2.36
CA LEU A 10 -5.69 11.80 -2.72
C LEU A 10 -4.77 10.70 -2.16
N LEU A 11 -3.44 10.88 -2.19
CA LEU A 11 -2.51 9.92 -1.61
C LEU A 11 -2.60 9.88 -0.08
N PHE A 12 -2.74 11.05 0.56
CA PHE A 12 -2.94 11.13 2.00
C PHE A 12 -4.21 10.38 2.42
N LEU A 13 -5.31 10.63 1.71
CA LEU A 13 -6.58 9.96 1.99
C LEU A 13 -6.50 8.46 1.67
N ALA A 14 -5.86 8.06 0.57
CA ALA A 14 -5.70 6.65 0.19
C ALA A 14 -4.98 5.86 1.29
N GLY A 15 -3.85 6.36 1.78
CA GLY A 15 -3.10 5.70 2.83
C GLY A 15 -3.83 5.71 4.18
N SER A 16 -4.40 6.86 4.58
CA SER A 16 -5.17 6.98 5.82
C SER A 16 -6.40 6.07 5.80
N PHE A 17 -7.11 6.02 4.67
CA PHE A 17 -8.29 5.18 4.50
C PHE A 17 -7.92 3.69 4.51
N ALA A 18 -6.82 3.30 3.84
CA ALA A 18 -6.31 1.94 3.88
C ALA A 18 -5.99 1.50 5.32
N LEU A 19 -5.26 2.32 6.09
CA LEU A 19 -4.91 2.00 7.46
C LEU A 19 -6.15 1.87 8.36
N MET A 20 -7.03 2.86 8.32
CA MET A 20 -8.26 2.84 9.14
C MET A 20 -9.22 1.75 8.73
N GLY A 21 -9.31 1.44 7.44
CA GLY A 21 -10.12 0.34 6.92
C GLY A 21 -9.61 -1.03 7.37
N ILE A 22 -8.29 -1.26 7.36
CA ILE A 22 -7.67 -2.48 7.90
C ILE A 22 -7.99 -2.61 9.39
N ILE A 23 -7.72 -1.57 10.20
CA ILE A 23 -7.99 -1.57 11.65
C ILE A 23 -9.48 -1.83 11.92
N THR A 24 -10.38 -1.20 11.16
CA THR A 24 -11.84 -1.38 11.35
C THR A 24 -12.28 -2.79 10.97
N ALA A 25 -11.77 -3.33 9.84
CA ALA A 25 -12.06 -4.68 9.43
C ALA A 25 -11.56 -5.72 10.45
N GLU A 26 -10.37 -5.48 11.02
CA GLU A 26 -9.78 -6.31 12.08
C GLU A 26 -10.60 -6.25 13.37
N ALA A 27 -11.01 -5.06 13.80
CA ALA A 27 -11.83 -4.86 15.00
C ALA A 27 -13.23 -5.52 14.89
N LEU A 28 -13.75 -5.64 13.67
CA LEU A 28 -15.06 -6.26 13.38
C LEU A 28 -14.94 -7.72 12.92
N TYR A 29 -13.75 -8.29 12.94
CA TYR A 29 -13.57 -9.71 12.64
C TYR A 29 -14.13 -10.53 13.82
N PRO A 30 -14.90 -11.62 13.57
CA PRO A 30 -15.59 -12.34 14.65
C PRO A 30 -14.61 -12.93 15.66
N SER A 31 -14.90 -12.72 16.95
CA SER A 31 -14.15 -13.35 18.04
C SER A 31 -14.31 -14.87 18.01
N GLY A 32 -13.27 -15.60 18.46
CA GLY A 32 -13.30 -17.06 18.51
C GLY A 32 -12.97 -17.77 17.18
N THR A 33 -12.69 -17.02 16.10
CA THR A 33 -12.30 -17.60 14.81
C THR A 33 -10.83 -18.01 14.73
N GLY A 34 -10.03 -17.66 15.75
CA GLY A 34 -8.58 -17.90 15.75
C GLY A 34 -7.77 -16.86 14.97
N TYR A 35 -8.41 -15.80 14.47
CA TYR A 35 -7.69 -14.68 13.83
C TYR A 35 -6.77 -13.99 14.84
N THR A 36 -5.50 -13.87 14.48
CA THR A 36 -4.50 -13.11 15.26
C THR A 36 -3.58 -12.36 14.33
N THR A 37 -3.02 -11.24 14.78
CA THR A 37 -2.03 -10.47 14.01
C THR A 37 -0.75 -11.25 13.73
N PHE A 38 -0.46 -12.30 14.48
CA PHE A 38 0.69 -13.18 14.26
C PHE A 38 0.42 -14.23 13.18
N ASN A 39 -0.73 -14.93 13.25
CA ASN A 39 -1.02 -16.08 12.39
C ASN A 39 -1.84 -15.75 11.14
N SER A 40 -2.52 -14.60 11.11
CA SER A 40 -3.48 -14.25 10.05
C SER A 40 -2.95 -13.09 9.20
N GLU A 41 -3.01 -13.28 7.90
CA GLU A 41 -2.67 -12.23 6.94
C GLU A 41 -3.68 -11.07 7.01
N ILE A 42 -3.29 -9.86 6.62
CA ILE A 42 -4.21 -8.73 6.48
C ILE A 42 -5.30 -9.06 5.44
N SER A 43 -4.90 -9.75 4.38
CA SER A 43 -5.81 -10.15 3.31
C SER A 43 -6.88 -11.15 3.74
N ASP A 44 -6.66 -11.91 4.84
CA ASP A 44 -7.68 -12.78 5.43
C ASP A 44 -8.92 -12.02 5.92
N LEU A 45 -8.79 -10.70 6.17
CA LEU A 45 -9.92 -9.81 6.46
C LEU A 45 -10.91 -9.76 5.30
N GLY A 46 -10.46 -9.90 4.07
CA GLY A 46 -11.29 -9.98 2.87
C GLY A 46 -11.89 -11.36 2.65
N ALA A 47 -11.04 -12.37 2.68
CA ALA A 47 -11.37 -13.80 2.64
C ALA A 47 -10.11 -14.62 2.90
N THR A 48 -10.24 -15.73 3.60
CA THR A 48 -9.13 -16.68 3.73
C THR A 48 -8.92 -17.49 2.44
N LYS A 49 -7.75 -18.12 2.31
CA LYS A 49 -7.38 -18.91 1.13
C LYS A 49 -8.14 -20.25 1.05
N PRO A 50 -8.39 -20.80 -0.16
CA PRO A 50 -8.89 -22.16 -0.32
C PRO A 50 -7.96 -23.22 0.31
N PRO A 51 -8.47 -24.45 0.59
CA PRO A 51 -9.78 -24.97 0.17
C PRO A 51 -10.96 -24.57 1.05
N ASN A 52 -10.74 -24.12 2.27
CA ASN A 52 -11.80 -23.80 3.23
C ASN A 52 -11.89 -22.28 3.43
N SER A 53 -12.15 -21.55 2.34
CA SER A 53 -12.23 -20.10 2.40
C SER A 53 -13.36 -19.62 3.31
N LEU A 54 -13.01 -18.72 4.23
CA LEU A 54 -13.93 -18.09 5.18
C LEU A 54 -14.08 -16.62 4.81
N ILE A 55 -15.32 -16.16 4.79
CA ILE A 55 -15.67 -14.76 4.49
C ILE A 55 -16.58 -14.25 5.60
N TYR A 56 -16.05 -13.38 6.44
CA TYR A 56 -16.80 -12.83 7.56
C TYR A 56 -17.27 -11.39 7.29
N GLN A 57 -18.57 -11.17 7.49
CA GLN A 57 -19.15 -9.84 7.37
C GLN A 57 -19.30 -9.18 8.75
N PRO A 58 -19.08 -7.86 8.88
CA PRO A 58 -18.83 -6.86 7.82
C PRO A 58 -17.34 -6.70 7.44
N SER A 59 -16.41 -7.39 8.11
CA SER A 59 -14.95 -7.26 7.91
C SER A 59 -14.56 -7.33 6.44
N SER A 60 -15.04 -8.37 5.74
CA SER A 60 -14.72 -8.59 4.32
C SER A 60 -15.13 -7.42 3.42
N ARG A 61 -16.34 -6.90 3.60
CA ARG A 61 -16.80 -5.76 2.79
C ARG A 61 -15.97 -4.51 3.07
N ILE A 62 -15.69 -4.24 4.34
CA ILE A 62 -14.90 -3.08 4.74
C ILE A 62 -13.51 -3.16 4.13
N PHE A 63 -12.82 -4.28 4.26
CA PHE A 63 -11.50 -4.49 3.70
C PHE A 63 -11.50 -4.30 2.17
N ASN A 64 -12.36 -5.04 1.47
CA ASN A 64 -12.37 -5.04 0.01
C ASN A 64 -12.73 -3.66 -0.57
N ILE A 65 -13.75 -2.97 -0.02
CA ILE A 65 -14.11 -1.62 -0.43
C ILE A 65 -12.97 -0.63 -0.14
N THR A 66 -12.32 -0.77 0.99
CA THR A 66 -11.19 0.07 1.37
C THR A 66 -10.04 -0.08 0.39
N MET A 67 -9.66 -1.31 0.03
CA MET A 67 -8.59 -1.54 -0.95
C MET A 67 -8.95 -0.98 -2.31
N LEU A 68 -10.18 -1.22 -2.80
CA LEU A 68 -10.67 -0.69 -4.07
C LEU A 68 -10.60 0.84 -4.11
N LEU A 69 -11.16 1.52 -3.12
CA LEU A 69 -11.17 2.99 -3.07
C LEU A 69 -9.77 3.58 -2.92
N SER A 70 -8.92 3.00 -2.06
CA SER A 70 -7.52 3.43 -1.91
C SER A 70 -6.74 3.27 -3.22
N GLY A 71 -6.97 2.19 -3.95
CA GLY A 71 -6.37 1.97 -5.25
C GLY A 71 -6.82 3.00 -6.30
N LEU A 72 -8.12 3.28 -6.39
CA LEU A 72 -8.66 4.30 -7.31
C LEU A 72 -8.14 5.71 -7.00
N MET A 73 -8.07 6.08 -5.72
CA MET A 73 -7.47 7.35 -5.29
C MET A 73 -5.99 7.41 -5.67
N THR A 74 -5.23 6.32 -5.48
CA THR A 74 -3.81 6.24 -5.84
C THR A 74 -3.61 6.38 -7.36
N LEU A 75 -4.41 5.70 -8.18
CA LEU A 75 -4.35 5.83 -9.65
C LEU A 75 -4.63 7.25 -10.12
N THR A 76 -5.68 7.87 -9.57
CA THR A 76 -6.04 9.25 -9.88
C THR A 76 -4.93 10.23 -9.46
N ALA A 77 -4.36 10.03 -8.28
CA ALA A 77 -3.23 10.82 -7.79
C ALA A 77 -2.00 10.67 -8.69
N THR A 78 -1.72 9.43 -9.12
CA THR A 78 -0.60 9.14 -10.03
C THR A 78 -0.74 9.89 -11.35
N PHE A 79 -1.94 9.95 -11.91
CA PHE A 79 -2.18 10.73 -13.12
C PHE A 79 -1.84 12.21 -12.93
N TYR A 80 -2.33 12.84 -11.87
CA TYR A 80 -2.08 14.25 -11.61
C TYR A 80 -0.60 14.57 -11.30
N GLN A 81 0.07 13.73 -10.50
CA GLN A 81 1.47 13.95 -10.20
C GLN A 81 2.36 13.69 -11.42
N HIS A 82 2.00 12.73 -12.30
CA HIS A 82 2.74 12.48 -13.53
C HIS A 82 2.72 13.68 -14.47
N ILE A 83 1.56 14.34 -14.63
CA ILE A 83 1.46 15.58 -15.43
C ILE A 83 2.42 16.64 -14.88
N TYR A 84 2.63 16.70 -13.57
CA TYR A 84 3.49 17.69 -12.93
C TYR A 84 4.98 17.34 -13.02
N PHE A 85 5.37 16.15 -12.57
CA PHE A 85 6.78 15.76 -12.47
C PHE A 85 7.35 15.14 -13.76
N LYS A 86 6.53 14.49 -14.56
CA LYS A 86 6.92 13.75 -15.77
C LYS A 86 8.04 12.74 -15.52
N LYS A 87 8.06 12.09 -14.35
CA LYS A 87 9.06 11.11 -13.93
C LYS A 87 8.47 9.69 -13.97
N LEU A 88 8.67 8.99 -15.08
CA LEU A 88 8.17 7.62 -15.29
C LEU A 88 8.68 6.65 -14.22
N LEU A 89 9.94 6.78 -13.81
CA LEU A 89 10.55 5.92 -12.77
C LEU A 89 9.77 5.94 -11.44
N PHE A 90 9.04 7.00 -11.16
CA PHE A 90 8.15 7.10 -10.00
C PHE A 90 6.69 6.78 -10.35
N SER A 91 6.21 7.29 -11.49
CA SER A 91 4.80 7.17 -11.85
C SER A 91 4.38 5.74 -12.19
N ILE A 92 5.27 4.96 -12.83
CA ILE A 92 4.95 3.57 -13.19
C ILE A 92 4.76 2.70 -11.95
N PRO A 93 5.72 2.62 -11.00
CA PRO A 93 5.52 1.85 -9.78
C PRO A 93 4.27 2.30 -9.01
N LEU A 94 4.01 3.61 -8.90
CA LEU A 94 2.85 4.11 -8.18
C LEU A 94 1.52 3.75 -8.87
N ALA A 95 1.47 3.75 -10.20
CA ALA A 95 0.31 3.28 -10.94
C ALA A 95 0.08 1.78 -10.74
N LEU A 96 1.15 0.98 -10.80
CA LEU A 96 1.07 -0.46 -10.56
C LEU A 96 0.64 -0.78 -9.12
N PHE A 97 1.09 0.01 -8.14
CA PHE A 97 0.63 -0.10 -6.76
C PHE A 97 -0.88 0.17 -6.63
N GLY A 98 -1.37 1.26 -7.24
CA GLY A 98 -2.80 1.55 -7.27
C GLY A 98 -3.63 0.46 -7.97
N LEU A 99 -3.13 -0.08 -9.09
CA LEU A 99 -3.76 -1.20 -9.80
C LEU A 99 -3.78 -2.47 -8.94
N GLY A 100 -2.69 -2.76 -8.23
CA GLY A 100 -2.60 -3.86 -7.29
C GLY A 100 -3.67 -3.77 -6.19
N LEU A 101 -3.82 -2.59 -5.57
CA LEU A 101 -4.86 -2.37 -4.55
C LEU A 101 -6.28 -2.55 -5.10
N VAL A 102 -6.57 -2.05 -6.31
CA VAL A 102 -7.86 -2.28 -6.99
C VAL A 102 -8.07 -3.78 -7.18
N GLY A 103 -7.04 -4.50 -7.64
CA GLY A 103 -7.10 -5.95 -7.83
C GLY A 103 -7.37 -6.71 -6.55
N ILE A 104 -6.72 -6.36 -5.43
CA ILE A 104 -6.98 -6.95 -4.10
C ILE A 104 -8.43 -6.70 -3.68
N GLY A 105 -8.96 -5.50 -3.89
CA GLY A 105 -10.35 -5.17 -3.54
C GLY A 105 -11.40 -5.92 -4.36
N ILE A 106 -11.07 -6.31 -5.61
CA ILE A 106 -11.96 -7.07 -6.49
C ILE A 106 -11.80 -8.58 -6.29
N PHE A 107 -10.55 -9.05 -6.18
CA PHE A 107 -10.21 -10.46 -6.04
C PHE A 107 -9.74 -10.73 -4.62
N SER A 108 -10.67 -11.02 -3.72
CA SER A 108 -10.37 -11.38 -2.32
C SER A 108 -9.64 -12.73 -2.23
N GLY A 109 -9.14 -13.08 -1.04
CA GLY A 109 -8.26 -14.24 -0.81
C GLY A 109 -8.76 -15.59 -1.32
N ASP A 110 -10.08 -15.75 -1.47
CA ASP A 110 -10.73 -16.94 -2.06
C ASP A 110 -10.56 -17.05 -3.60
N LYS A 111 -10.16 -15.99 -4.27
CA LYS A 111 -9.99 -15.90 -5.73
C LYS A 111 -8.55 -16.16 -6.16
N VAL A 112 -8.02 -17.33 -5.89
CA VAL A 112 -6.69 -17.72 -6.40
C VAL A 112 -6.77 -18.13 -7.88
N PRO A 113 -5.73 -17.85 -8.71
CA PRO A 113 -4.45 -17.21 -8.36
C PRO A 113 -4.48 -15.68 -8.37
N TYR A 114 -5.59 -15.06 -8.77
CA TYR A 114 -5.66 -13.61 -9.02
C TYR A 114 -5.29 -12.77 -7.80
N HIS A 115 -5.80 -13.13 -6.62
CA HIS A 115 -5.46 -12.42 -5.38
C HIS A 115 -3.94 -12.38 -5.15
N GLY A 116 -3.28 -13.52 -5.25
CA GLY A 116 -1.82 -13.60 -5.06
C GLY A 116 -1.03 -12.76 -6.07
N MET A 117 -1.49 -12.71 -7.33
CA MET A 117 -0.87 -11.87 -8.37
C MET A 117 -0.98 -10.38 -8.02
N PHE A 118 -2.16 -9.92 -7.60
CA PHE A 118 -2.36 -8.52 -7.23
C PHE A 118 -1.68 -8.16 -5.90
N ALA A 119 -1.63 -9.08 -4.93
CA ALA A 119 -0.86 -8.89 -3.69
C ALA A 119 0.63 -8.72 -3.99
N MET A 120 1.22 -9.61 -4.81
CA MET A 120 2.61 -9.50 -5.23
C MET A 120 2.88 -8.19 -5.98
N LEU A 121 1.99 -7.80 -6.89
CA LEU A 121 2.07 -6.52 -7.60
C LEU A 121 2.07 -5.34 -6.63
N THR A 122 1.17 -5.36 -5.64
CA THR A 122 1.04 -4.32 -4.61
C THR A 122 2.31 -4.20 -3.77
N PHE A 123 2.82 -5.31 -3.25
CA PHE A 123 3.98 -5.30 -2.36
C PHE A 123 5.24 -4.81 -3.08
N LEU A 124 5.52 -5.36 -4.26
CA LEU A 124 6.68 -4.97 -5.04
C LEU A 124 6.61 -3.51 -5.48
N SER A 125 5.50 -3.13 -6.12
CA SER A 125 5.38 -1.79 -6.67
C SER A 125 5.21 -0.72 -5.60
N GLY A 126 4.59 -1.03 -4.46
CA GLY A 126 4.48 -0.13 -3.32
C GLY A 126 5.84 0.20 -2.72
N GLY A 127 6.66 -0.80 -2.44
CA GLY A 127 8.02 -0.60 -1.95
C GLY A 127 8.90 0.16 -2.95
N LEU A 128 8.83 -0.20 -4.25
CA LEU A 128 9.54 0.52 -5.31
C LEU A 128 9.08 1.97 -5.45
N SER A 129 7.78 2.25 -5.28
CA SER A 129 7.24 3.62 -5.30
C SER A 129 7.81 4.47 -4.18
N ALA A 130 7.89 3.89 -2.96
CA ALA A 130 8.45 4.58 -1.82
C ALA A 130 9.92 4.95 -2.07
N ILE A 131 10.75 4.03 -2.57
CA ILE A 131 12.14 4.30 -2.92
C ILE A 131 12.24 5.33 -4.06
N ALA A 132 11.44 5.16 -5.12
CA ALA A 132 11.47 6.03 -6.29
C ALA A 132 11.01 7.47 -5.97
N SER A 133 10.21 7.68 -4.90
CA SER A 133 9.85 9.02 -4.42
C SER A 133 11.07 9.88 -4.08
N SER A 134 12.22 9.25 -3.76
CA SER A 134 13.49 9.94 -3.53
C SER A 134 13.99 10.78 -4.71
N LYS A 135 13.48 10.53 -5.92
CA LYS A 135 13.81 11.29 -7.14
C LYS A 135 13.05 12.60 -7.27
N ILE A 136 12.03 12.80 -6.44
CA ILE A 136 11.17 13.99 -6.46
C ILE A 136 11.03 14.65 -5.08
N ALA A 137 11.31 13.92 -4.01
CA ALA A 137 11.26 14.44 -2.66
C ALA A 137 12.61 15.07 -2.23
N SER A 138 12.53 16.17 -1.47
CA SER A 138 13.69 16.77 -0.83
C SER A 138 14.02 16.10 0.51
N VAL A 139 15.22 16.38 1.04
CA VAL A 139 15.63 16.00 2.40
C VAL A 139 14.74 16.76 3.42
N PRO A 140 14.28 16.12 4.52
CA PRO A 140 14.59 14.76 4.94
C PRO A 140 13.69 13.68 4.33
N PHE A 141 12.58 14.04 3.67
CA PHE A 141 11.55 13.10 3.21
C PHE A 141 12.08 12.05 2.20
N LYS A 142 13.05 12.43 1.40
CA LYS A 142 13.78 11.53 0.50
C LYS A 142 14.27 10.25 1.21
N TYR A 143 14.84 10.38 2.40
CA TYR A 143 15.37 9.24 3.16
C TYR A 143 14.26 8.41 3.81
N ILE A 144 13.15 9.03 4.20
CA ILE A 144 11.96 8.33 4.72
C ILE A 144 11.40 7.38 3.65
N GLY A 145 11.28 7.83 2.41
CA GLY A 145 10.82 6.99 1.31
C GLY A 145 11.74 5.79 1.04
N ILE A 146 13.07 6.03 1.05
CA ILE A 146 14.06 4.95 0.91
C ILE A 146 13.94 3.96 2.07
N LEU A 147 13.89 4.43 3.31
CA LEU A 147 13.79 3.58 4.49
C LEU A 147 12.56 2.68 4.45
N PHE A 148 11.38 3.27 4.30
CA PHE A 148 10.12 2.52 4.34
C PHE A 148 9.98 1.55 3.16
N GLY A 149 10.37 1.99 1.96
CA GLY A 149 10.38 1.11 0.80
C GLY A 149 11.37 -0.05 0.94
N SER A 150 12.57 0.21 1.49
CA SER A 150 13.56 -0.85 1.74
C SER A 150 13.08 -1.83 2.79
N VAL A 151 12.51 -1.37 3.91
CA VAL A 151 11.94 -2.26 4.93
C VAL A 151 10.87 -3.16 4.33
N ALA A 152 9.92 -2.60 3.58
CA ALA A 152 8.88 -3.38 2.94
C ALA A 152 9.44 -4.45 1.97
N LEU A 153 10.36 -4.06 1.08
CA LEU A 153 10.94 -4.99 0.11
C LEU A 153 11.83 -6.05 0.75
N ILE A 154 12.67 -5.69 1.72
CA ILE A 154 13.52 -6.65 2.44
C ILE A 154 12.66 -7.67 3.16
N THR A 155 11.59 -7.23 3.84
CA THR A 155 10.65 -8.14 4.53
C THR A 155 9.94 -9.05 3.53
N TRP A 156 9.48 -8.52 2.41
CA TRP A 156 8.82 -9.31 1.37
C TRP A 156 9.74 -10.35 0.74
N PHE A 157 10.99 -9.97 0.39
CA PHE A 157 11.97 -10.92 -0.11
C PHE A 157 12.38 -11.95 0.94
N ALA A 158 12.52 -11.55 2.22
CA ALA A 158 12.78 -12.49 3.30
C ALA A 158 11.66 -13.54 3.43
N ALA A 159 10.40 -13.12 3.28
CA ALA A 159 9.26 -14.04 3.27
C ALA A 159 9.29 -15.03 2.09
N MET A 160 9.85 -14.64 0.95
CA MET A 160 9.98 -15.52 -0.21
C MET A 160 11.16 -16.51 -0.10
N PHE A 161 12.31 -16.06 0.38
CA PHE A 161 13.55 -16.83 0.34
C PHE A 161 13.90 -17.55 1.64
N VAL A 162 13.49 -16.99 2.78
CA VAL A 162 13.77 -17.53 4.12
C VAL A 162 12.52 -17.53 5.03
N PRO A 163 11.37 -18.05 4.54
CA PRO A 163 10.09 -17.93 5.25
C PRO A 163 10.14 -18.53 6.66
N HIS A 164 10.85 -19.64 6.84
CA HIS A 164 10.97 -20.32 8.14
C HIS A 164 11.63 -19.43 9.20
N ILE A 165 12.55 -18.54 8.81
CA ILE A 165 13.21 -17.62 9.74
C ILE A 165 12.24 -16.48 10.08
N ILE A 166 11.71 -15.76 9.08
CA ILE A 166 10.90 -14.58 9.35
C ILE A 166 9.58 -14.94 10.03
N PHE A 167 8.94 -16.05 9.63
CA PHE A 167 7.67 -16.47 10.22
C PHE A 167 7.81 -16.98 11.65
N SER A 168 8.98 -17.52 12.06
CA SER A 168 9.24 -17.88 13.45
C SER A 168 9.32 -16.65 14.38
N PHE A 169 9.76 -15.51 13.86
CA PHE A 169 9.89 -14.28 14.63
C PHE A 169 8.60 -13.49 14.77
N ILE A 170 7.92 -13.23 13.66
CA ILE A 170 6.78 -12.31 13.62
C ILE A 170 5.50 -12.92 13.04
N GLY A 171 5.52 -14.21 12.70
CA GLY A 171 4.40 -14.90 12.07
C GLY A 171 4.17 -14.49 10.63
N ILE A 172 3.28 -15.20 9.94
CA ILE A 172 2.90 -14.84 8.57
C ILE A 172 2.13 -13.51 8.55
N GLY A 173 1.25 -13.31 9.51
CA GLY A 173 0.46 -12.07 9.62
C GLY A 173 1.28 -10.86 9.98
N GLY A 174 2.24 -11.00 10.89
CA GLY A 174 3.19 -9.93 11.21
C GLY A 174 4.08 -9.60 10.01
N THR A 175 4.51 -10.61 9.25
CA THR A 175 5.32 -10.42 8.05
C THR A 175 4.58 -9.58 7.01
N GLU A 176 3.31 -9.88 6.72
CA GLU A 176 2.52 -9.09 5.79
C GLU A 176 2.35 -7.64 6.29
N ARG A 177 2.15 -7.43 7.60
CA ARG A 177 2.06 -6.09 8.19
C ARG A 177 3.36 -5.30 8.04
N TRP A 178 4.52 -5.94 8.20
CA TRP A 178 5.83 -5.31 7.98
C TRP A 178 6.13 -5.00 6.50
N VAL A 179 5.43 -5.62 5.57
CA VAL A 179 5.43 -5.22 4.15
C VAL A 179 4.47 -4.04 3.94
N VAL A 180 3.22 -4.16 4.41
CA VAL A 180 2.13 -3.23 4.08
C VAL A 180 2.23 -1.92 4.83
N TYR A 181 2.45 -1.94 6.16
CA TYR A 181 2.38 -0.72 6.96
C TYR A 181 3.47 0.32 6.62
N PRO A 182 4.73 -0.04 6.35
CA PRO A 182 5.70 0.93 5.87
C PRO A 182 5.24 1.64 4.59
N ILE A 183 4.65 0.91 3.64
CA ILE A 183 4.12 1.48 2.39
C ILE A 183 2.94 2.43 2.68
N VAL A 184 2.01 2.01 3.53
CA VAL A 184 0.83 2.81 3.90
C VAL A 184 1.23 4.09 4.65
N LEU A 185 2.16 3.99 5.59
CA LEU A 185 2.69 5.15 6.30
C LEU A 185 3.44 6.09 5.36
N TRP A 186 4.26 5.53 4.45
CA TRP A 186 4.96 6.33 3.45
C TRP A 186 3.98 7.08 2.54
N ILE A 187 2.97 6.41 1.96
CA ILE A 187 2.06 7.06 1.00
C ILE A 187 1.23 8.16 1.68
N THR A 188 0.80 7.95 2.92
CA THR A 188 0.11 8.96 3.73
C THR A 188 1.01 10.18 3.96
N ALA A 189 2.22 9.95 4.45
CA ALA A 189 3.18 11.04 4.70
C ALA A 189 3.60 11.74 3.40
N PHE A 190 3.78 11.00 2.30
CA PHE A 190 4.11 11.55 0.98
C PHE A 190 2.98 12.41 0.42
N GLY A 191 1.73 12.01 0.64
CA GLY A 191 0.57 12.85 0.33
C GLY A 191 0.62 14.20 1.05
N GLY A 192 0.90 14.19 2.36
CA GLY A 192 1.11 15.40 3.17
C GLY A 192 2.26 16.26 2.64
N TYR A 193 3.38 15.63 2.29
CA TYR A 193 4.53 16.31 1.69
C TYR A 193 4.16 17.03 0.38
N LEU A 194 3.42 16.38 -0.52
CA LEU A 194 3.00 16.98 -1.79
C LEU A 194 2.02 18.15 -1.60
N MET A 195 1.14 18.08 -0.60
CA MET A 195 0.22 19.19 -0.29
C MET A 195 0.95 20.46 0.14
N ASN A 196 2.07 20.32 0.83
CA ASN A 196 2.88 21.45 1.30
C ASN A 196 3.98 21.90 0.30
N THR A 197 4.17 21.17 -0.80
CA THR A 197 5.16 21.53 -1.81
C THR A 197 4.71 22.78 -2.58
N THR A 198 5.54 23.86 -2.52
CA THR A 198 5.29 25.06 -3.29
C THR A 198 5.67 24.85 -4.75
N THR A 199 4.77 25.21 -5.67
CA THR A 199 4.91 25.01 -7.12
C THR A 199 6.10 25.76 -7.74
N ASN A 200 6.62 26.79 -7.08
CA ASN A 200 7.72 27.64 -7.59
C ASN A 200 9.09 26.96 -7.60
N LYS A 201 9.31 25.96 -6.75
CA LYS A 201 10.63 25.32 -6.60
C LYS A 201 11.06 24.50 -7.82
N TYR A 202 10.13 23.89 -8.53
CA TYR A 202 10.43 23.04 -9.70
C TYR A 202 10.44 23.76 -11.06
N GLN A 203 9.98 25.02 -11.11
CA GLN A 203 10.07 25.83 -12.33
C GLN A 203 11.45 26.48 -12.49
N ASN A 204 12.16 26.72 -11.39
CA ASN A 204 13.49 27.33 -11.42
C ASN A 204 14.63 26.35 -11.76
N ASP A 205 14.44 25.05 -11.53
CA ASP A 205 15.45 24.02 -11.89
C ASP A 205 15.41 23.62 -13.38
N LYS A 206 14.55 24.26 -14.18
CA LYS A 206 14.42 24.04 -15.63
C LYS A 206 14.95 25.19 -16.47
N LYS A 207 15.52 26.24 -15.87
CA LYS A 207 16.26 27.30 -16.54
C LYS A 207 17.75 27.07 -16.36
#